data_73a6c4fde8f623493d1a888315e59756
#
_entry.id   73a6c4fde8f623493d1a888315e59756
#
_cell.length_a   1.000
_cell.length_b   1.000
_cell.length_c   1.000
_cell.angle_alpha   90.00
_cell.angle_beta   90.00
_cell.angle_gamma   90.00
#
_symmetry.space_group_name_H-M   'P 1'
#
loop_
_entity.id
_entity.type
_entity.pdbx_description
1 polymer ?
#
loop_
_entity_poly.entity_id
_entity_poly.type
_entity_poly.pdbx_seq_one_letter_code
_entity_poly.pdbx_strand_id
1 'polypeptide(L)'
;MMRRASATRRIGAMRAMRTVIAATVAGVVATSVAPCEARAQDLADYDYENLSFRGISFDVGYLYADNVEDTRTLGVRFDLGFLGPGFRIMPGVTYWESTLARIEVERFEARLGTLTANQGGTIPAGGFNLGDIDRKDIVLGLDGHYVWAVPLNLFFSTGVGLSAHFLNGSGPAVDDTFVEDLLESVSAGFNLHAALEFPIADRIRIHGGSKVEILGDLNYVEFRGGLTFIWGELVQGEER
;
A
#
# COMPACT_ATOMS: atom_id res chain seq x y z
N MET A 1 -5.18 -16.55 31.88
CA MET A 1 -4.41 -15.30 32.08
C MET A 1 -3.84 -14.71 30.78
N MET A 2 -3.86 -15.41 29.65
CA MET A 2 -3.32 -15.00 28.34
C MET A 2 -4.19 -13.98 27.55
N ARG A 3 -5.50 -13.85 27.83
CA ARG A 3 -6.43 -13.00 27.03
C ARG A 3 -6.24 -11.49 27.17
N ARG A 4 -5.63 -10.98 28.25
CA ARG A 4 -5.44 -9.52 28.43
C ARG A 4 -4.26 -8.93 27.63
N ALA A 5 -3.27 -9.73 27.27
CA ALA A 5 -2.06 -9.23 26.57
C ALA A 5 -2.34 -8.88 25.09
N SER A 6 -3.27 -9.58 24.41
CA SER A 6 -3.57 -9.32 23.00
C SER A 6 -4.37 -8.02 22.78
N ALA A 7 -5.32 -7.70 23.66
CA ALA A 7 -6.12 -6.49 23.57
C ALA A 7 -5.26 -5.22 23.77
N THR A 8 -4.32 -5.26 24.71
CA THR A 8 -3.42 -4.12 24.98
C THR A 8 -2.46 -3.87 23.82
N ARG A 9 -2.01 -4.92 23.14
CA ARG A 9 -1.12 -4.81 21.97
C ARG A 9 -1.85 -4.17 20.77
N ARG A 10 -3.13 -4.50 20.56
CA ARG A 10 -3.95 -3.93 19.48
C ARG A 10 -4.29 -2.45 19.69
N ILE A 11 -4.57 -2.04 20.92
CA ILE A 11 -4.79 -0.62 21.24
C ILE A 11 -3.51 0.20 20.99
N GLY A 12 -2.34 -0.38 21.26
CA GLY A 12 -1.05 0.22 20.94
C GLY A 12 -0.82 0.37 19.43
N ALA A 13 -1.14 -0.66 18.64
CA ALA A 13 -1.01 -0.64 17.19
C ALA A 13 -1.96 0.38 16.53
N MET A 14 -3.21 0.45 16.96
CA MET A 14 -4.16 1.46 16.45
C MET A 14 -3.74 2.89 16.79
N ARG A 15 -3.14 3.12 17.97
CA ARG A 15 -2.56 4.43 18.32
C ARG A 15 -1.34 4.75 17.48
N ALA A 16 -0.45 3.79 17.28
CA ALA A 16 0.72 3.94 16.42
C ALA A 16 0.32 4.25 14.97
N MET A 17 -0.65 3.53 14.43
CA MET A 17 -1.19 3.77 13.09
C MET A 17 -1.76 5.19 12.92
N ARG A 18 -2.57 5.67 13.89
CA ARG A 18 -3.08 7.05 13.87
C ARG A 18 -1.94 8.08 13.90
N THR A 19 -0.88 7.82 14.65
CA THR A 19 0.27 8.71 14.74
C THR A 19 1.07 8.70 13.44
N VAL A 20 1.24 7.54 12.80
CA VAL A 20 1.95 7.42 11.52
C VAL A 20 1.16 8.09 10.40
N ILE A 21 -0.16 7.87 10.32
CA ILE A 21 -1.04 8.54 9.35
C ILE A 21 -0.93 10.07 9.54
N ALA A 22 -1.00 10.55 10.77
CA ALA A 22 -0.86 11.98 11.08
C ALA A 22 0.53 12.52 10.68
N ALA A 23 1.59 11.75 10.91
CA ALA A 23 2.95 12.14 10.57
C ALA A 23 3.18 12.13 9.04
N THR A 24 2.65 11.15 8.33
CA THR A 24 2.75 11.07 6.86
C THR A 24 1.95 12.22 6.21
N VAL A 25 0.72 12.47 6.66
CA VAL A 25 -0.10 13.58 6.18
C VAL A 25 0.53 14.93 6.53
N ALA A 26 1.07 15.10 7.74
CA ALA A 26 1.77 16.32 8.15
C ALA A 26 3.06 16.54 7.32
N GLY A 27 3.79 15.48 6.99
CA GLY A 27 4.95 15.54 6.12
C GLY A 27 4.61 16.00 4.71
N VAL A 28 3.53 15.49 4.14
CA VAL A 28 3.05 15.89 2.81
C VAL A 28 2.56 17.34 2.81
N VAL A 29 1.85 17.76 3.85
CA VAL A 29 1.37 19.16 3.97
C VAL A 29 2.52 20.14 4.23
N ALA A 30 3.51 19.77 5.05
CA ALA A 30 4.64 20.65 5.36
C ALA A 30 5.55 20.89 4.15
N THR A 31 5.69 19.91 3.26
CA THR A 31 6.48 20.07 2.01
C THR A 31 5.76 20.93 0.98
N SER A 32 4.42 20.99 1.01
CA SER A 32 3.63 21.83 0.11
C SER A 32 3.62 23.32 0.51
N VAL A 33 4.05 23.66 1.73
CA VAL A 33 4.05 25.06 2.26
C VAL A 33 5.45 25.71 2.22
N ALA A 34 6.53 24.96 1.91
CA ALA A 34 7.80 25.59 1.65
C ALA A 34 7.61 26.59 0.48
N PRO A 35 8.03 27.88 0.63
CA PRO A 35 7.96 28.84 -0.46
C PRO A 35 8.96 28.41 -1.53
N CYS A 36 8.57 27.44 -2.33
CA CYS A 36 9.11 27.26 -3.65
C CYS A 36 8.68 28.52 -4.40
N GLU A 37 9.61 29.30 -4.95
CA GLU A 37 9.25 30.22 -6.02
C GLU A 37 8.56 29.36 -7.08
N ALA A 38 7.24 29.25 -6.97
CA ALA A 38 6.40 28.65 -7.98
C ALA A 38 6.51 29.58 -9.19
N ARG A 39 7.54 29.41 -10.00
CA ARG A 39 7.42 29.71 -11.40
C ARG A 39 6.21 28.89 -11.82
N ALA A 40 5.18 29.60 -12.27
CA ALA A 40 4.05 28.95 -12.91
C ALA A 40 4.65 28.12 -14.05
N GLN A 41 4.84 26.83 -13.77
CA GLN A 41 5.27 25.88 -14.80
C GLN A 41 4.12 25.84 -15.77
N ASP A 42 4.41 26.18 -17.02
CA ASP A 42 3.40 26.17 -18.06
C ASP A 42 2.90 24.73 -18.18
N LEU A 43 1.60 24.53 -18.30
CA LEU A 43 1.02 23.18 -18.52
C LEU A 43 1.63 22.49 -19.75
N ALA A 44 2.20 23.28 -20.68
CA ALA A 44 2.96 22.80 -21.82
C ALA A 44 4.25 22.04 -21.46
N ASP A 45 4.77 22.22 -20.22
CA ASP A 45 5.95 21.49 -19.75
C ASP A 45 5.61 20.04 -19.33
N TYR A 46 4.32 19.69 -19.25
CA TYR A 46 3.85 18.36 -18.94
C TYR A 46 3.41 17.66 -20.22
N ASP A 47 4.32 16.94 -20.85
CA ASP A 47 4.06 16.12 -22.02
C ASP A 47 4.46 14.65 -21.76
N TYR A 48 4.04 13.77 -22.67
CA TYR A 48 4.35 12.34 -22.61
C TYR A 48 5.64 11.98 -23.37
N GLU A 49 6.32 12.93 -24.00
CA GLU A 49 7.52 12.68 -24.81
C GLU A 49 8.69 12.18 -23.96
N ASN A 50 8.72 12.58 -22.67
CA ASN A 50 9.71 12.15 -21.70
C ASN A 50 9.34 10.83 -20.98
N LEU A 51 8.19 10.24 -21.28
CA LEU A 51 7.84 8.94 -20.74
C LEU A 51 8.60 7.84 -21.49
N SER A 52 9.45 7.15 -20.77
CA SER A 52 10.23 6.03 -21.28
C SER A 52 10.49 5.04 -20.15
N PHE A 53 10.63 3.77 -20.48
CA PHE A 53 11.00 2.78 -19.49
C PHE A 53 12.44 3.01 -19.02
N ARG A 54 12.59 3.50 -17.79
CA ARG A 54 13.86 3.92 -17.20
C ARG A 54 14.43 2.94 -16.21
N GLY A 55 13.59 2.14 -15.56
CA GLY A 55 14.09 1.29 -14.51
C GLY A 55 13.05 0.34 -13.94
N ILE A 56 13.54 -0.54 -13.07
CA ILE A 56 12.72 -1.48 -12.30
C ILE A 56 13.15 -1.44 -10.84
N SER A 57 12.16 -1.42 -9.95
CA SER A 57 12.36 -1.48 -8.50
C SER A 57 11.82 -2.79 -7.95
N PHE A 58 12.57 -3.38 -7.04
CA PHE A 58 12.15 -4.54 -6.25
C PHE A 58 12.01 -4.11 -4.80
N ASP A 59 10.84 -4.34 -4.24
CA ASP A 59 10.46 -3.90 -2.91
C ASP A 59 10.19 -5.09 -1.99
N VAL A 60 10.63 -4.99 -0.76
CA VAL A 60 10.15 -5.78 0.37
C VAL A 60 9.61 -4.83 1.43
N GLY A 61 8.47 -5.17 1.99
CA GLY A 61 7.82 -4.30 2.95
C GLY A 61 7.25 -5.05 4.13
N TYR A 62 6.72 -4.27 5.06
CA TYR A 62 5.94 -4.75 6.18
C TYR A 62 4.66 -3.93 6.27
N LEU A 63 3.53 -4.64 6.27
CA LEU A 63 2.18 -4.09 6.20
C LEU A 63 1.52 -4.19 7.57
N TYR A 64 0.94 -3.07 8.00
CA TYR A 64 0.13 -2.94 9.20
C TYR A 64 -1.30 -2.59 8.79
N ALA A 65 -2.24 -3.48 9.02
CA ALA A 65 -3.63 -3.30 8.61
C ALA A 65 -4.60 -3.41 9.78
N ASP A 66 -5.82 -2.94 9.56
CA ASP A 66 -6.87 -2.95 10.58
C ASP A 66 -7.53 -4.34 10.72
N ASN A 67 -7.67 -5.07 9.61
CA ASN A 67 -8.55 -6.24 9.50
C ASN A 67 -7.80 -7.55 9.37
N VAL A 68 -6.50 -7.51 9.07
CA VAL A 68 -5.63 -8.68 8.95
C VAL A 68 -4.48 -8.59 9.94
N GLU A 69 -3.78 -9.69 10.14
CA GLU A 69 -2.54 -9.66 10.93
C GLU A 69 -1.43 -8.97 10.15
N ASP A 70 -0.47 -8.38 10.89
CA ASP A 70 0.67 -7.73 10.29
C ASP A 70 1.47 -8.72 9.44
N THR A 71 1.84 -8.32 8.22
CA THR A 71 2.49 -9.23 7.28
C THR A 71 3.55 -8.55 6.43
N ARG A 72 4.26 -9.36 5.65
CA ARG A 72 5.27 -8.90 4.70
C ARG A 72 4.64 -8.68 3.33
N THR A 73 5.22 -7.73 2.59
CA THR A 73 4.85 -7.46 1.20
C THR A 73 6.05 -7.68 0.28
N LEU A 74 5.76 -8.08 -0.95
CA LEU A 74 6.72 -8.17 -2.04
C LEU A 74 6.18 -7.36 -3.20
N GLY A 75 7.02 -6.52 -3.81
CA GLY A 75 6.58 -5.64 -4.88
C GLY A 75 7.61 -5.49 -6.00
N VAL A 76 7.09 -5.17 -7.18
CA VAL A 76 7.85 -4.75 -8.34
C VAL A 76 7.22 -3.50 -8.89
N ARG A 77 8.02 -2.46 -9.11
CA ARG A 77 7.57 -1.20 -9.72
C ARG A 77 8.42 -0.88 -10.94
N PHE A 78 7.80 -0.27 -11.92
CA PHE A 78 8.42 0.15 -13.17
C PHE A 78 8.53 1.67 -13.19
N ASP A 79 9.73 2.18 -13.39
CA ASP A 79 9.96 3.61 -13.59
C ASP A 79 9.73 3.94 -15.07
N LEU A 80 8.67 4.67 -15.36
CA LEU A 80 8.31 5.11 -16.71
C LEU A 80 8.84 6.52 -17.01
N GLY A 81 9.71 7.06 -16.15
CA GLY A 81 10.24 8.39 -16.34
C GLY A 81 9.34 9.50 -15.84
N PHE A 82 9.56 10.68 -16.37
CA PHE A 82 8.93 11.91 -15.90
C PHE A 82 7.91 12.43 -16.91
N LEU A 83 6.73 12.76 -16.43
CA LEU A 83 5.67 13.44 -17.20
C LEU A 83 5.88 14.95 -17.26
N GLY A 84 6.88 15.48 -16.59
CA GLY A 84 7.22 16.87 -16.51
C GLY A 84 8.27 17.09 -15.42
N PRO A 85 8.66 18.34 -15.13
CA PRO A 85 9.72 18.60 -14.17
C PRO A 85 9.46 17.99 -12.80
N GLY A 86 10.25 16.98 -12.44
CA GLY A 86 10.17 16.32 -11.14
C GLY A 86 8.97 15.38 -10.92
N PHE A 87 8.03 15.24 -11.86
CA PHE A 87 6.88 14.36 -11.69
C PHE A 87 7.08 13.02 -12.40
N ARG A 88 7.34 11.98 -11.64
CA ARG A 88 7.65 10.61 -12.07
C ARG A 88 6.42 9.70 -11.99
N ILE A 89 6.26 8.82 -12.97
CA ILE A 89 5.18 7.84 -13.03
C ILE A 89 5.74 6.43 -12.79
N MET A 90 5.13 5.70 -11.86
CA MET A 90 5.55 4.36 -11.49
C MET A 90 4.35 3.40 -11.35
N PRO A 91 3.99 2.64 -12.38
CA PRO A 91 3.12 1.48 -12.20
C PRO A 91 3.85 0.37 -11.45
N GLY A 92 3.09 -0.46 -10.75
CA GLY A 92 3.67 -1.56 -9.99
C GLY A 92 2.67 -2.65 -9.62
N VAL A 93 3.22 -3.76 -9.14
CA VAL A 93 2.47 -4.89 -8.60
C VAL A 93 3.02 -5.19 -7.22
N THR A 94 2.13 -5.36 -6.25
CA THR A 94 2.50 -5.78 -4.88
C THR A 94 1.67 -7.00 -4.51
N TYR A 95 2.29 -7.96 -3.84
CA TYR A 95 1.66 -9.15 -3.29
C TYR A 95 1.86 -9.20 -1.78
N TRP A 96 0.81 -9.60 -1.08
CA TRP A 96 0.89 -9.96 0.32
C TRP A 96 -0.15 -11.04 0.67
N GLU A 97 0.13 -11.75 1.77
CA GLU A 97 -0.74 -12.76 2.34
C GLU A 97 -0.73 -12.62 3.86
N SER A 98 -1.89 -12.73 4.48
CA SER A 98 -2.06 -12.62 5.92
C SER A 98 -3.32 -13.34 6.37
N THR A 99 -3.40 -13.64 7.65
CA THR A 99 -4.61 -14.21 8.27
C THR A 99 -5.54 -13.10 8.73
N LEU A 100 -6.84 -13.26 8.53
CA LEU A 100 -7.85 -12.31 9.02
C LEU A 100 -7.74 -12.19 10.55
N ALA A 101 -7.82 -10.96 11.02
CA ALA A 101 -7.86 -10.71 12.45
C ALA A 101 -9.09 -11.40 13.08
N ARG A 102 -8.89 -12.10 14.20
CA ARG A 102 -9.96 -12.90 14.83
C ARG A 102 -11.27 -12.15 15.03
N ILE A 103 -11.21 -10.88 15.36
CA ILE A 103 -12.40 -10.06 15.52
C ILE A 103 -13.19 -9.91 14.23
N GLU A 104 -12.52 -9.92 13.07
CA GLU A 104 -13.17 -9.84 11.77
C GLU A 104 -13.80 -11.17 11.39
N VAL A 105 -13.16 -12.29 11.72
CA VAL A 105 -13.74 -13.62 11.55
C VAL A 105 -15.01 -13.73 12.40
N GLU A 106 -14.99 -13.34 13.68
CA GLU A 106 -16.15 -13.33 14.56
C GLU A 106 -17.29 -12.44 14.03
N ARG A 107 -16.97 -11.28 13.45
CA ARG A 107 -17.95 -10.40 12.80
C ARG A 107 -18.54 -11.01 11.54
N PHE A 108 -17.72 -11.71 10.76
CA PHE A 108 -18.15 -12.37 9.55
C PHE A 108 -19.08 -13.57 9.88
N GLU A 109 -18.73 -14.39 10.87
CA GLU A 109 -19.58 -15.48 11.39
C GLU A 109 -20.94 -14.96 11.85
N ALA A 110 -20.98 -13.85 12.57
CA ALA A 110 -22.23 -13.21 13.01
C ALA A 110 -23.08 -12.71 11.84
N ARG A 111 -22.45 -12.15 10.80
CA ARG A 111 -23.14 -11.71 9.57
C ARG A 111 -23.72 -12.90 8.80
N LEU A 112 -22.96 -13.98 8.66
CA LEU A 112 -23.43 -15.23 8.05
C LEU A 112 -24.66 -15.79 8.80
N GLY A 113 -24.61 -15.80 10.13
CA GLY A 113 -25.75 -16.19 10.96
C GLY A 113 -27.00 -15.38 10.66
N THR A 114 -26.86 -14.07 10.57
CA THR A 114 -27.97 -13.17 10.25
C THR A 114 -28.51 -13.40 8.84
N LEU A 115 -27.63 -13.57 7.83
CA LEU A 115 -28.04 -13.87 6.46
C LEU A 115 -28.77 -15.19 6.35
N THR A 116 -28.25 -16.25 6.96
CA THR A 116 -28.87 -17.59 6.99
C THR A 116 -30.24 -17.57 7.64
N ALA A 117 -30.38 -16.87 8.77
CA ALA A 117 -31.68 -16.72 9.45
C ALA A 117 -32.71 -15.97 8.58
N ASN A 118 -32.29 -14.89 7.91
CA ASN A 118 -33.16 -14.10 7.03
C ASN A 118 -33.62 -14.86 5.78
N GLN A 119 -32.84 -15.84 5.35
CA GLN A 119 -33.17 -16.72 4.22
C GLN A 119 -33.95 -17.98 4.64
N GLY A 120 -34.30 -18.10 5.91
CA GLY A 120 -34.99 -19.27 6.45
C GLY A 120 -34.11 -20.52 6.57
N GLY A 121 -32.80 -20.38 6.51
CA GLY A 121 -31.84 -21.46 6.69
C GLY A 121 -31.64 -21.82 8.15
N THR A 122 -31.01 -22.97 8.38
CA THR A 122 -30.72 -23.47 9.75
C THR A 122 -29.32 -23.05 10.16
N ILE A 123 -29.20 -22.35 11.28
CA ILE A 123 -27.92 -22.04 11.90
C ILE A 123 -27.43 -23.24 12.69
N PRO A 124 -26.15 -23.65 12.55
CA PRO A 124 -25.60 -24.76 13.36
C PRO A 124 -25.72 -24.49 14.86
N ALA A 125 -25.91 -25.55 15.64
CA ALA A 125 -25.90 -25.43 17.08
C ALA A 125 -24.52 -24.96 17.56
N GLY A 126 -24.45 -23.75 18.11
CA GLY A 126 -23.18 -23.11 18.49
C GLY A 126 -22.70 -21.99 17.52
N GLY A 127 -23.44 -21.72 16.44
CA GLY A 127 -23.10 -20.72 15.43
C GLY A 127 -22.18 -21.27 14.34
N PHE A 128 -21.75 -20.39 13.43
CA PHE A 128 -20.71 -20.70 12.47
C PHE A 128 -19.34 -20.64 13.14
N ASN A 129 -18.45 -21.55 12.77
CA ASN A 129 -17.05 -21.55 13.20
C ASN A 129 -16.19 -21.77 11.94
N LEU A 130 -15.69 -20.69 11.39
CA LEU A 130 -14.91 -20.71 10.15
C LEU A 130 -13.42 -20.96 10.38
N GLY A 131 -12.97 -20.88 11.65
CA GLY A 131 -11.55 -21.04 11.98
C GLY A 131 -10.71 -19.86 11.51
N ASP A 132 -9.46 -20.14 11.15
CA ASP A 132 -8.57 -19.13 10.59
C ASP A 132 -8.86 -19.00 9.09
N ILE A 133 -8.92 -17.77 8.61
CA ILE A 133 -9.14 -17.42 7.19
C ILE A 133 -7.90 -16.67 6.73
N ASP A 134 -7.22 -17.22 5.73
CA ASP A 134 -6.10 -16.55 5.07
C ASP A 134 -6.63 -15.64 3.98
N ARG A 135 -6.03 -14.46 3.88
CA ARG A 135 -6.35 -13.44 2.87
C ARG A 135 -5.12 -13.13 2.04
N LYS A 136 -5.27 -13.21 0.74
CA LYS A 136 -4.25 -12.88 -0.26
C LYS A 136 -4.70 -11.66 -1.04
N ASP A 137 -3.74 -10.83 -1.43
CA ASP A 137 -4.03 -9.65 -2.23
C ASP A 137 -2.94 -9.46 -3.29
N ILE A 138 -3.38 -9.27 -4.53
CA ILE A 138 -2.54 -8.79 -5.62
C ILE A 138 -2.98 -7.37 -5.92
N VAL A 139 -2.07 -6.43 -5.69
CA VAL A 139 -2.33 -5.00 -5.87
C VAL A 139 -1.67 -4.52 -7.15
N LEU A 140 -2.46 -4.02 -8.08
CA LEU A 140 -1.97 -3.26 -9.23
C LEU A 140 -2.02 -1.78 -8.89
N GLY A 141 -0.89 -1.10 -8.86
CA GLY A 141 -0.77 0.31 -8.51
C GLY A 141 -0.30 1.17 -9.66
N LEU A 142 -0.73 2.41 -9.68
CA LEU A 142 -0.21 3.47 -10.53
C LEU A 142 0.08 4.68 -9.64
N ASP A 143 1.35 4.93 -9.39
CA ASP A 143 1.82 5.98 -8.49
C ASP A 143 2.42 7.16 -9.28
N GLY A 144 2.03 8.37 -8.91
CA GLY A 144 2.66 9.61 -9.33
C GLY A 144 3.51 10.19 -8.20
N HIS A 145 4.78 10.43 -8.47
CA HIS A 145 5.73 10.93 -7.49
C HIS A 145 6.26 12.30 -7.89
N TYR A 146 6.27 13.22 -6.98
CA TYR A 146 7.10 14.40 -7.12
C TYR A 146 8.44 14.17 -6.43
N VAL A 147 9.54 14.37 -7.15
CA VAL A 147 10.90 14.02 -6.73
C VAL A 147 11.74 15.28 -6.57
N TRP A 148 12.43 15.42 -5.44
CA TRP A 148 13.35 16.52 -5.16
C TRP A 148 14.73 15.98 -4.83
N ALA A 149 15.75 16.59 -5.38
CA ALA A 149 17.11 16.42 -4.90
C ALA A 149 17.28 17.15 -3.56
N VAL A 150 17.79 16.46 -2.56
CA VAL A 150 18.10 17.03 -1.24
C VAL A 150 19.60 16.87 -0.96
N PRO A 151 20.17 17.62 0.01
CA PRO A 151 21.57 17.47 0.38
C PRO A 151 21.99 16.02 0.62
N LEU A 152 23.28 15.72 0.52
CA LEU A 152 23.88 14.40 0.66
C LEU A 152 23.60 13.42 -0.49
N ASN A 153 23.31 13.93 -1.68
CA ASN A 153 22.99 13.12 -2.84
C ASN A 153 21.79 12.18 -2.63
N LEU A 154 20.80 12.66 -1.89
CA LEU A 154 19.55 11.96 -1.64
C LEU A 154 18.45 12.52 -2.55
N PHE A 155 17.49 11.67 -2.89
CA PHE A 155 16.25 12.07 -3.55
C PHE A 155 15.09 11.80 -2.60
N PHE A 156 14.36 12.85 -2.27
CA PHE A 156 13.10 12.72 -1.55
C PHE A 156 11.97 12.70 -2.56
N SER A 157 11.02 11.79 -2.36
CA SER A 157 9.81 11.74 -3.17
C SER A 157 8.57 11.66 -2.30
N THR A 158 7.51 12.31 -2.74
CA THR A 158 6.18 12.12 -2.19
C THR A 158 5.17 12.08 -3.32
N GLY A 159 4.04 11.46 -3.09
CA GLY A 159 3.06 11.34 -4.15
C GLY A 159 1.76 10.69 -3.73
N VAL A 160 0.97 10.47 -4.75
CA VAL A 160 -0.35 9.86 -4.68
C VAL A 160 -0.44 8.75 -5.70
N GLY A 161 -1.30 7.78 -5.45
CA GLY A 161 -1.53 6.69 -6.39
C GLY A 161 -2.94 6.16 -6.34
N LEU A 162 -3.27 5.44 -7.39
CA LEU A 162 -4.48 4.63 -7.50
C LEU A 162 -4.09 3.17 -7.53
N SER A 163 -4.92 2.32 -6.95
CA SER A 163 -4.68 0.88 -6.88
C SER A 163 -5.95 0.09 -7.19
N ALA A 164 -5.74 -1.08 -7.76
CA ALA A 164 -6.76 -2.12 -7.88
C ALA A 164 -6.28 -3.34 -7.09
N HIS A 165 -7.09 -3.78 -6.17
CA HIS A 165 -6.85 -4.89 -5.25
C HIS A 165 -7.65 -6.09 -5.69
N PHE A 166 -6.99 -7.22 -5.87
CA PHE A 166 -7.58 -8.52 -6.16
C PHE A 166 -7.45 -9.39 -4.93
N LEU A 167 -8.49 -9.34 -4.11
CA LEU A 167 -8.56 -9.99 -2.81
C LEU A 167 -9.14 -11.39 -2.96
N ASN A 168 -8.49 -12.35 -2.34
CA ASN A 168 -8.96 -13.74 -2.24
C ASN A 168 -8.85 -14.19 -0.79
N GLY A 169 -9.85 -14.92 -0.32
CA GLY A 169 -9.86 -15.52 1.01
C GLY A 169 -9.96 -17.04 0.92
N SER A 170 -9.17 -17.75 1.72
CA SER A 170 -9.15 -19.21 1.77
C SER A 170 -9.10 -19.72 3.21
N GLY A 171 -9.57 -20.93 3.46
CA GLY A 171 -9.50 -21.54 4.78
C GLY A 171 -10.23 -22.88 4.85
N PRO A 172 -9.88 -23.77 5.78
CA PRO A 172 -10.39 -25.14 5.82
C PRO A 172 -11.91 -25.29 5.90
N ALA A 173 -12.62 -24.27 6.39
CA ALA A 173 -14.08 -24.26 6.47
C ALA A 173 -14.73 -23.35 5.43
N VAL A 174 -13.93 -22.75 4.55
CA VAL A 174 -14.34 -21.75 3.56
C VAL A 174 -14.22 -22.31 2.15
N ASP A 175 -13.13 -23.02 1.87
CA ASP A 175 -12.79 -23.56 0.56
C ASP A 175 -13.89 -24.45 0.01
N ASP A 176 -14.17 -24.34 -1.28
CA ASP A 176 -15.25 -25.06 -1.99
C ASP A 176 -16.67 -24.76 -1.46
N THR A 177 -16.86 -23.61 -0.81
CA THR A 177 -18.17 -23.17 -0.30
C THR A 177 -18.55 -21.79 -0.89
N PHE A 178 -19.83 -21.42 -0.82
CA PHE A 178 -20.29 -20.09 -1.21
C PHE A 178 -19.64 -18.96 -0.38
N VAL A 179 -19.01 -19.29 0.73
CA VAL A 179 -18.30 -18.33 1.58
C VAL A 179 -17.00 -17.87 0.95
N GLU A 180 -16.33 -18.75 0.20
CA GLU A 180 -15.15 -18.39 -0.61
C GLU A 180 -15.50 -17.30 -1.63
N ASP A 181 -16.59 -17.49 -2.39
CA ASP A 181 -17.07 -16.50 -3.36
C ASP A 181 -17.37 -15.12 -2.72
N LEU A 182 -17.76 -15.09 -1.44
CA LEU A 182 -18.00 -13.85 -0.69
C LEU A 182 -16.71 -13.16 -0.23
N LEU A 183 -15.62 -13.88 -0.17
CA LEU A 183 -14.31 -13.36 0.22
C LEU A 183 -13.48 -12.89 -0.97
N GLU A 184 -13.85 -13.33 -2.18
CA GLU A 184 -13.28 -12.81 -3.42
C GLU A 184 -13.85 -11.44 -3.73
N SER A 185 -12.98 -10.48 -3.93
CA SER A 185 -13.42 -9.13 -4.29
C SER A 185 -12.36 -8.36 -5.06
N VAL A 186 -12.84 -7.45 -5.90
CA VAL A 186 -12.00 -6.45 -6.55
C VAL A 186 -12.35 -5.10 -5.97
N SER A 187 -11.37 -4.42 -5.41
CA SER A 187 -11.55 -3.12 -4.78
C SER A 187 -10.59 -2.09 -5.37
N ALA A 188 -11.08 -0.85 -5.50
CA ALA A 188 -10.23 0.27 -5.85
C ALA A 188 -9.72 0.96 -4.59
N GLY A 189 -8.45 1.34 -4.60
CA GLY A 189 -7.78 2.04 -3.52
C GLY A 189 -7.17 3.36 -3.98
N PHE A 190 -6.91 4.20 -3.00
CA PHE A 190 -6.16 5.43 -3.14
C PHE A 190 -5.02 5.42 -2.13
N ASN A 191 -3.82 5.79 -2.56
CA ASN A 191 -2.68 5.83 -1.66
C ASN A 191 -1.97 7.18 -1.62
N LEU A 192 -1.34 7.41 -0.47
CA LEU A 192 -0.38 8.48 -0.24
C LEU A 192 0.95 7.83 0.14
N HIS A 193 2.04 8.33 -0.39
CA HIS A 193 3.35 7.76 -0.10
C HIS A 193 4.44 8.82 -0.02
N ALA A 194 5.50 8.48 0.71
CA ALA A 194 6.72 9.24 0.79
C ALA A 194 7.92 8.29 0.84
N ALA A 195 9.01 8.64 0.18
CA ALA A 195 10.21 7.82 0.13
C ALA A 195 11.48 8.66 0.03
N LEU A 196 12.59 8.02 0.41
CA LEU A 196 13.95 8.50 0.18
C LEU A 196 14.66 7.48 -0.71
N GLU A 197 15.41 7.99 -1.68
CA GLU A 197 16.27 7.20 -2.56
C GLU A 197 17.71 7.67 -2.41
N PHE A 198 18.64 6.74 -2.36
CA PHE A 198 20.06 6.98 -2.29
C PHE A 198 20.78 6.22 -3.41
N PRO A 199 21.48 6.90 -4.33
CA PRO A 199 22.28 6.26 -5.37
C PRO A 199 23.53 5.62 -4.73
N ILE A 200 23.67 4.31 -4.88
CA ILE A 200 24.84 3.56 -4.43
C ILE A 200 25.80 3.23 -5.56
N ALA A 201 25.33 3.31 -6.79
CA ALA A 201 26.10 3.23 -8.03
C ALA A 201 25.37 3.99 -9.14
N ASP A 202 26.01 4.18 -10.29
CA ASP A 202 25.46 4.95 -11.42
C ASP A 202 24.06 4.47 -11.86
N ARG A 203 23.79 3.18 -11.72
CA ARG A 203 22.53 2.56 -12.15
C ARG A 203 21.76 1.85 -11.04
N ILE A 204 22.20 1.99 -9.80
CA ILE A 204 21.57 1.30 -8.67
C ILE A 204 21.26 2.31 -7.57
N ARG A 205 20.02 2.33 -7.14
CA ARG A 205 19.56 3.09 -5.97
C ARG A 205 18.98 2.16 -4.92
N ILE A 206 19.28 2.42 -3.68
CA ILE A 206 18.55 1.90 -2.54
C ILE A 206 17.44 2.89 -2.18
N HIS A 207 16.29 2.41 -1.83
CA HIS A 207 15.20 3.28 -1.39
C HIS A 207 14.51 2.72 -0.16
N GLY A 208 13.86 3.61 0.58
CA GLY A 208 13.01 3.28 1.71
C GLY A 208 11.89 4.30 1.84
N GLY A 209 10.70 3.84 2.20
CA GLY A 209 9.56 4.74 2.29
C GLY A 209 8.37 4.14 3.01
N SER A 210 7.31 4.93 3.10
CA SER A 210 6.03 4.55 3.66
C SER A 210 4.91 4.85 2.68
N LYS A 211 3.89 4.01 2.71
CA LYS A 211 2.65 4.15 1.94
C LYS A 211 1.46 3.98 2.88
N VAL A 212 0.48 4.83 2.76
CA VAL A 212 -0.84 4.69 3.38
C VAL A 212 -1.81 4.37 2.28
N GLU A 213 -2.48 3.24 2.38
CA GLU A 213 -3.49 2.78 1.43
C GLU A 213 -4.87 2.90 2.07
N ILE A 214 -5.82 3.44 1.32
CA ILE A 214 -7.19 3.67 1.74
C ILE A 214 -8.12 2.97 0.76
N LEU A 215 -8.78 1.92 1.25
CA LEU A 215 -9.82 1.18 0.55
C LEU A 215 -11.13 1.28 1.35
N GLY A 216 -12.23 0.86 0.75
CA GLY A 216 -13.53 0.84 1.43
C GLY A 216 -13.55 -0.01 2.70
N ASP A 217 -12.94 -1.20 2.64
CA ASP A 217 -13.01 -2.20 3.71
C ASP A 217 -11.66 -2.50 4.37
N LEU A 218 -10.55 -2.02 3.83
CA LEU A 218 -9.20 -2.30 4.31
C LEU A 218 -8.33 -1.06 4.21
N ASN A 219 -7.89 -0.56 5.36
CA ASN A 219 -6.89 0.50 5.40
C ASN A 219 -5.60 -0.06 5.99
N TYR A 220 -4.48 0.29 5.39
CA TYR A 220 -3.20 -0.15 5.90
C TYR A 220 -2.09 0.88 5.72
N VAL A 221 -1.05 0.72 6.51
CA VAL A 221 0.23 1.41 6.38
C VAL A 221 1.28 0.38 6.01
N GLU A 222 2.03 0.66 4.97
CA GLU A 222 3.15 -0.16 4.53
C GLU A 222 4.45 0.63 4.70
N PHE A 223 5.45 0.01 5.29
CA PHE A 223 6.85 0.45 5.24
C PHE A 223 7.59 -0.48 4.29
N ARG A 224 8.22 0.08 3.28
CA ARG A 224 8.93 -0.70 2.26
C ARG A 224 10.32 -0.16 2.01
N GLY A 225 11.21 -1.05 1.61
CA GLY A 225 12.54 -0.72 1.15
C GLY A 225 12.96 -1.66 0.04
N GLY A 226 13.94 -1.25 -0.75
CA GLY A 226 14.33 -2.05 -1.89
C GLY A 226 15.46 -1.46 -2.71
N LEU A 227 15.61 -2.02 -3.90
CA LEU A 227 16.61 -1.63 -4.88
C LEU A 227 15.93 -1.24 -6.18
N THR A 228 16.40 -0.15 -6.77
CA THR A 228 16.00 0.30 -8.11
C THR A 228 17.18 0.20 -9.05
N PHE A 229 16.97 -0.47 -10.17
CA PHE A 229 17.91 -0.53 -11.29
C PHE A 229 17.45 0.43 -12.37
N ILE A 230 18.33 1.36 -12.78
CA ILE A 230 18.05 2.41 -13.77
C ILE A 230 18.92 2.17 -14.99
N TRP A 231 18.33 2.26 -16.19
CA TRP A 231 19.03 2.12 -17.47
C TRP A 231 18.55 3.10 -18.55
N GLY A 232 17.77 4.07 -18.21
CA GLY A 232 17.45 5.19 -19.09
C GLY A 232 18.47 6.31 -18.99
N GLU A 233 18.35 7.32 -19.85
CA GLU A 233 19.09 8.57 -19.68
C GLU A 233 18.72 9.24 -18.37
N LEU A 234 19.72 9.68 -17.61
CA LEU A 234 19.50 10.51 -16.43
C LEU A 234 18.98 11.85 -16.91
N VAL A 235 17.81 12.26 -16.44
CA VAL A 235 17.29 13.60 -16.79
C VAL A 235 18.23 14.65 -16.23
N GLN A 236 18.51 15.68 -17.00
CA GLN A 236 19.49 16.75 -16.69
C GLN A 236 19.34 17.49 -15.33
N GLY A 237 18.40 17.12 -14.49
CA GLY A 237 18.26 17.60 -13.11
C GLY A 237 18.97 16.74 -12.06
N GLU A 238 19.44 15.55 -12.41
CA GLU A 238 20.12 14.61 -11.50
C GLU A 238 21.66 14.78 -11.50
N GLU A 239 22.21 15.61 -12.36
CA GLU A 239 23.66 15.87 -12.47
C GLU A 239 24.18 17.01 -11.60
N ARG A 240 23.47 17.45 -10.55
CA ARG A 240 23.97 18.53 -9.68
C ARG A 240 23.97 18.16 -8.21
#